data_2caf3ffcd2f985ea9082cb363d642f7f
#
_entry.id   2caf3ffcd2f985ea9082cb363d642f7f
#
_cell.length_a   1.000
_cell.length_b   1.000
_cell.length_c   1.000
_cell.angle_alpha   90.00
_cell.angle_beta   90.00
_cell.angle_gamma   90.00
#
_symmetry.space_group_name_H-M   'P 1'
#
loop_
_entity.id
_entity.type
_entity.pdbx_description
1 polymer ?
#
loop_
_entity_poly.entity_id
_entity_poly.type
_entity_poly.pdbx_seq_one_letter_code
_entity_poly.pdbx_strand_id
1 'polypeptide(L)'
;RHDGLHTFYVGKNSHVKYTEKHYGEGDGTGGRIMNPETVVYLEEGASITMETTQIRGIDSTLRKTKIVCGKGAEAVVTERLLTHGEQHAESDMVIELNGEGAKGRVISRSVAQGTSSQVFYPQMVGNAQCFGHVQCDSIIMDQANIRSIPAITANSTEAQLIHEAAIGKIAGDQLLKLETLGLTEEEAED
;
A
#
# COMPACT_ATOMS: atom_id res chain seq x y z
N ARG A 1 -11.05 3.89 18.19
CA ARG A 1 -10.97 4.58 16.90
C ARG A 1 -9.75 5.50 16.90
N HIS A 2 -9.00 5.44 15.85
CA HIS A 2 -7.85 6.33 15.65
C HIS A 2 -7.97 6.97 14.27
N ASP A 3 -8.07 8.29 14.23
CA ASP A 3 -8.08 9.09 13.02
C ASP A 3 -6.91 10.10 13.16
N GLY A 4 -5.89 9.97 12.35
CA GLY A 4 -4.71 10.83 12.39
C GLY A 4 -4.37 11.37 11.01
N LEU A 5 -4.04 12.67 10.94
CA LEU A 5 -3.50 13.29 9.73
C LEU A 5 -2.03 13.62 9.95
N HIS A 6 -1.17 13.07 9.11
CA HIS A 6 0.25 13.37 9.07
C HIS A 6 0.57 14.07 7.75
N THR A 7 1.20 15.23 7.84
CA THR A 7 1.63 15.99 6.66
C THR A 7 3.14 16.15 6.68
N PHE A 8 3.79 15.79 5.59
CA PHE A 8 5.23 15.93 5.40
C PHE A 8 5.51 16.96 4.32
N TYR A 9 6.28 17.98 4.68
CA TYR A 9 6.85 18.93 3.72
C TYR A 9 8.34 18.64 3.61
N VAL A 10 8.76 18.02 2.53
CA VAL A 10 10.15 17.61 2.33
C VAL A 10 10.83 18.62 1.43
N GLY A 11 11.74 19.37 2.00
CA GLY A 11 12.45 20.46 1.32
C GLY A 11 13.37 19.96 0.23
N LYS A 12 13.81 20.87 -0.61
CA LYS A 12 14.68 20.61 -1.77
C LYS A 12 15.89 19.75 -1.39
N ASN A 13 16.09 18.67 -2.17
CA ASN A 13 17.19 17.70 -2.01
C ASN A 13 17.23 16.99 -0.64
N SER A 14 16.16 17.03 0.14
CA SER A 14 16.05 16.33 1.40
C SER A 14 15.46 14.93 1.21
N HIS A 15 15.85 14.00 2.08
CA HIS A 15 15.43 12.61 2.00
C HIS A 15 14.82 12.17 3.33
N VAL A 16 13.61 11.60 3.28
CA VAL A 16 12.88 11.10 4.44
C VAL A 16 12.63 9.61 4.30
N LYS A 17 12.87 8.89 5.38
CA LYS A 17 12.40 7.50 5.52
C LYS A 17 11.33 7.47 6.62
N TYR A 18 10.14 7.00 6.28
CA TYR A 18 9.01 6.91 7.19
C TYR A 18 8.54 5.46 7.29
N THR A 19 8.51 4.94 8.49
CA THR A 19 8.04 3.57 8.76
C THR A 19 6.86 3.63 9.73
N GLU A 20 5.77 3.01 9.37
CA GLU A 20 4.56 2.94 10.16
C GLU A 20 4.13 1.48 10.34
N LYS A 21 3.96 1.07 11.61
CA LYS A 21 3.49 -0.27 11.95
C LYS A 21 2.25 -0.17 12.83
N HIS A 22 1.20 -0.85 12.42
CA HIS A 22 -0.06 -0.87 13.15
C HIS A 22 -0.33 -2.26 13.72
N TYR A 23 -0.44 -2.29 15.06
CA TYR A 23 -0.83 -3.46 15.82
C TYR A 23 -2.02 -3.09 16.70
N GLY A 24 -3.09 -3.85 16.64
CA GLY A 24 -4.16 -3.76 17.63
C GLY A 24 -3.97 -4.81 18.72
N GLU A 25 -3.90 -4.40 19.98
CA GLU A 25 -3.90 -5.31 21.12
C GLU A 25 -5.08 -4.98 22.04
N GLY A 26 -5.62 -5.99 22.69
CA GLY A 26 -6.62 -5.85 23.74
C GLY A 26 -7.97 -6.51 23.44
N ASP A 27 -8.69 -6.83 24.52
CA ASP A 27 -10.03 -7.45 24.52
C ASP A 27 -11.15 -6.41 24.54
N GLY A 28 -10.99 -5.31 23.79
CA GLY A 28 -11.97 -4.23 23.74
C GLY A 28 -13.32 -4.69 23.19
N THR A 29 -14.38 -4.29 23.86
CA THR A 29 -15.76 -4.49 23.41
C THR A 29 -16.15 -3.39 22.44
N GLY A 30 -15.81 -3.53 21.19
CA GLY A 30 -16.15 -2.56 20.14
C GLY A 30 -15.25 -2.70 18.94
N GLY A 31 -15.69 -2.21 17.78
CA GLY A 31 -14.91 -2.26 16.55
C GLY A 31 -13.60 -1.46 16.68
N ARG A 32 -12.49 -2.07 16.33
CA ARG A 32 -11.19 -1.40 16.24
C ARG A 32 -11.08 -0.74 14.88
N ILE A 33 -11.24 0.58 14.86
CA ILE A 33 -11.28 1.37 13.64
C ILE A 33 -10.05 2.27 13.58
N MET A 34 -9.35 2.22 12.44
CA MET A 34 -8.20 3.07 12.17
C MET A 34 -8.32 3.68 10.77
N ASN A 35 -8.39 5.00 10.69
CA ASN A 35 -8.49 5.72 9.44
C ASN A 35 -7.37 6.77 9.34
N PRO A 36 -6.11 6.35 9.14
CA PRO A 36 -4.99 7.28 9.03
C PRO A 36 -4.98 7.97 7.67
N GLU A 37 -4.56 9.23 7.67
CA GLU A 37 -4.36 10.00 6.45
C GLU A 37 -2.94 10.57 6.44
N THR A 38 -2.25 10.43 5.31
CA THR A 38 -0.90 10.92 5.12
C THR A 38 -0.82 11.73 3.83
N VAL A 39 -0.28 12.93 3.93
CA VAL A 39 -0.06 13.82 2.78
C VAL A 39 1.41 14.20 2.74
N VAL A 40 2.05 14.05 1.59
CA VAL A 40 3.47 14.31 1.39
C VAL A 40 3.66 15.27 0.22
N TYR A 41 4.39 16.34 0.47
CA TYR A 41 4.84 17.27 -0.57
C TYR A 41 6.35 17.18 -0.71
N LEU A 42 6.82 16.73 -1.88
CA LEU A 42 8.23 16.62 -2.20
C LEU A 42 8.64 17.76 -3.12
N GLU A 43 9.52 18.62 -2.64
CA GLU A 43 10.13 19.66 -3.47
C GLU A 43 11.18 19.10 -4.44
N GLU A 44 11.76 19.93 -5.27
CA GLU A 44 12.77 19.53 -6.26
C GLU A 44 13.88 18.69 -5.64
N GLY A 45 14.13 17.51 -6.22
CA GLY A 45 15.17 16.59 -5.77
C GLY A 45 14.93 15.91 -4.43
N ALA A 46 13.78 16.15 -3.80
CA ALA A 46 13.43 15.51 -2.54
C ALA A 46 13.00 14.05 -2.74
N SER A 47 13.12 13.25 -1.70
CA SER A 47 12.63 11.88 -1.74
C SER A 47 11.97 11.45 -0.44
N ILE A 48 11.05 10.51 -0.54
CA ILE A 48 10.49 9.77 0.58
C ILE A 48 10.50 8.27 0.30
N THR A 49 10.91 7.51 1.29
CA THR A 49 10.70 6.07 1.33
C THR A 49 9.72 5.78 2.47
N MET A 50 8.54 5.30 2.12
CA MET A 50 7.47 5.03 3.08
C MET A 50 7.20 3.53 3.14
N GLU A 51 7.25 2.97 4.36
CA GLU A 51 6.91 1.58 4.61
C GLU A 51 5.77 1.53 5.62
N THR A 52 4.66 0.95 5.23
CA THR A 52 3.50 0.74 6.10
C THR A 52 3.20 -0.73 6.25
N THR A 53 2.97 -1.15 7.49
CA THR A 53 2.65 -2.55 7.80
C THR A 53 1.47 -2.60 8.74
N GLN A 54 0.45 -3.37 8.40
CA GLN A 54 -0.71 -3.64 9.24
C GLN A 54 -0.88 -5.15 9.38
N ILE A 55 -0.67 -5.68 10.58
CA ILE A 55 -0.58 -7.13 10.82
C ILE A 55 -1.73 -7.68 11.64
N ARG A 56 -2.20 -6.98 12.69
CA ARG A 56 -3.16 -7.54 13.64
C ARG A 56 -4.11 -6.50 14.23
N GLY A 57 -5.26 -6.97 14.66
CA GLY A 57 -6.10 -6.32 15.68
C GLY A 57 -6.89 -5.11 15.21
N ILE A 58 -7.04 -4.90 13.92
CA ILE A 58 -7.81 -3.79 13.38
C ILE A 58 -8.98 -4.36 12.57
N ASP A 59 -10.20 -4.08 13.02
CA ASP A 59 -11.40 -4.64 12.41
C ASP A 59 -11.78 -3.90 11.13
N SER A 60 -11.54 -2.59 11.08
CA SER A 60 -11.82 -1.78 9.91
C SER A 60 -10.76 -0.68 9.74
N THR A 61 -10.23 -0.56 8.55
CA THR A 61 -9.26 0.48 8.18
C THR A 61 -9.64 1.13 6.87
N LEU A 62 -9.60 2.45 6.84
CA LEU A 62 -9.55 3.25 5.62
C LEU A 62 -8.31 4.14 5.69
N ARG A 63 -7.28 3.79 4.94
CA ARG A 63 -6.04 4.56 4.83
C ARG A 63 -6.10 5.43 3.58
N LYS A 64 -5.79 6.71 3.74
CA LYS A 64 -5.66 7.65 2.63
C LYS A 64 -4.23 8.17 2.57
N THR A 65 -3.61 8.07 1.41
CA THR A 65 -2.25 8.55 1.17
C THR A 65 -2.22 9.41 -0.08
N LYS A 66 -1.66 10.59 0.02
CA LYS A 66 -1.42 11.47 -1.12
C LYS A 66 0.02 11.93 -1.13
N ILE A 67 0.70 11.75 -2.26
CA ILE A 67 2.09 12.19 -2.45
C ILE A 67 2.17 13.05 -3.71
N VAL A 68 2.74 14.23 -3.55
CA VAL A 68 2.94 15.18 -4.66
C VAL A 68 4.45 15.30 -4.90
N CYS A 69 4.90 14.93 -6.10
CA CYS A 69 6.30 14.92 -6.48
C CYS A 69 6.62 16.08 -7.40
N GLY A 70 7.52 16.95 -6.96
CA GLY A 70 8.10 18.02 -7.78
C GLY A 70 9.20 17.51 -8.73
N LYS A 71 9.90 18.44 -9.37
CA LYS A 71 10.97 18.13 -10.33
C LYS A 71 12.05 17.24 -9.73
N GLY A 72 12.35 16.10 -10.37
CA GLY A 72 13.36 15.15 -9.91
C GLY A 72 13.10 14.52 -8.56
N ALA A 73 11.91 14.71 -7.99
CA ALA A 73 11.53 14.08 -6.73
C ALA A 73 11.19 12.60 -6.91
N GLU A 74 11.37 11.82 -5.85
CA GLU A 74 11.14 10.37 -5.89
C GLU A 74 10.37 9.90 -4.65
N ALA A 75 9.30 9.17 -4.88
CA ALA A 75 8.53 8.49 -3.83
C ALA A 75 8.55 6.98 -4.04
N VAL A 76 8.92 6.24 -2.99
CA VAL A 76 8.84 4.78 -2.96
C VAL A 76 7.97 4.39 -1.77
N VAL A 77 6.86 3.74 -2.05
CA VAL A 77 5.91 3.29 -1.03
C VAL A 77 5.81 1.78 -1.05
N THR A 78 6.08 1.16 0.08
CA THR A 78 5.84 -0.27 0.30
C THR A 78 4.76 -0.44 1.35
N GLU A 79 3.69 -1.11 0.99
CA GLU A 79 2.57 -1.40 1.86
C GLU A 79 2.42 -2.90 2.05
N ARG A 80 2.37 -3.35 3.32
CA ARG A 80 2.13 -4.74 3.68
C ARG A 80 0.86 -4.82 4.51
N LEU A 81 -0.09 -5.62 4.07
CA LEU A 81 -1.40 -5.72 4.70
C LEU A 81 -1.81 -7.18 4.88
N LEU A 82 -2.07 -7.55 6.12
CA LEU A 82 -2.61 -8.86 6.48
C LEU A 82 -3.99 -8.66 7.12
N THR A 83 -4.99 -9.29 6.55
CA THR A 83 -6.35 -9.33 7.12
C THR A 83 -6.79 -10.77 7.37
N HIS A 84 -7.52 -10.98 8.45
CA HIS A 84 -8.09 -12.27 8.82
C HIS A 84 -9.46 -12.09 9.48
N GLY A 85 -10.14 -13.22 9.80
CA GLY A 85 -11.47 -13.16 10.37
C GLY A 85 -12.42 -12.39 9.47
N GLU A 86 -13.17 -11.45 10.04
CA GLU A 86 -14.12 -10.58 9.33
C GLU A 86 -13.57 -9.16 9.10
N GLN A 87 -12.26 -8.97 9.19
CA GLN A 87 -11.62 -7.66 9.02
C GLN A 87 -11.84 -7.09 7.63
N HIS A 88 -11.90 -5.77 7.56
CA HIS A 88 -11.96 -5.03 6.32
C HIS A 88 -10.89 -3.95 6.27
N ALA A 89 -10.16 -3.88 5.18
CA ALA A 89 -9.16 -2.85 4.96
C ALA A 89 -9.30 -2.24 3.57
N GLU A 90 -9.25 -0.93 3.54
CA GLU A 90 -9.24 -0.14 2.31
C GLU A 90 -8.07 0.83 2.32
N SER A 91 -7.37 0.92 1.20
CA SER A 91 -6.27 1.85 1.02
C SER A 91 -6.49 2.65 -0.27
N ASP A 92 -6.65 3.95 -0.12
CA ASP A 92 -6.74 4.90 -1.21
C ASP A 92 -5.40 5.64 -1.32
N MET A 93 -4.76 5.54 -2.47
CA MET A 93 -3.46 6.15 -2.68
C MET A 93 -3.46 6.98 -3.96
N VAL A 94 -2.97 8.22 -3.87
CA VAL A 94 -2.80 9.09 -5.02
C VAL A 94 -1.34 9.56 -5.05
N ILE A 95 -0.65 9.32 -6.15
CA ILE A 95 0.68 9.86 -6.39
C ILE A 95 0.61 10.76 -7.63
N GLU A 96 0.90 12.04 -7.43
CA GLU A 96 0.97 13.03 -8.49
C GLU A 96 2.44 13.30 -8.85
N LEU A 97 2.79 13.03 -10.08
CA LEU A 97 4.13 13.25 -10.64
C LEU A 97 4.08 14.54 -11.47
N ASN A 98 4.35 15.67 -10.83
CA ASN A 98 4.09 17.00 -11.37
C ASN A 98 5.31 17.65 -12.01
N GLY A 99 6.52 17.24 -11.65
CA GLY A 99 7.76 17.82 -12.16
C GLY A 99 8.47 16.90 -13.13
N GLU A 100 9.25 17.49 -14.05
CA GLU A 100 10.12 16.75 -14.96
C GLU A 100 11.09 15.85 -14.17
N GLY A 101 11.21 14.59 -14.56
CA GLY A 101 12.05 13.60 -13.90
C GLY A 101 11.49 13.05 -12.60
N ALA A 102 10.25 13.40 -12.23
CA ALA A 102 9.60 12.81 -11.04
C ALA A 102 9.41 11.30 -11.20
N LYS A 103 9.60 10.56 -10.10
CA LYS A 103 9.45 9.11 -10.06
C LYS A 103 8.58 8.69 -8.89
N GLY A 104 7.67 7.76 -9.14
CA GLY A 104 6.83 7.16 -8.13
C GLY A 104 6.81 5.65 -8.27
N ARG A 105 6.98 4.95 -7.16
CA ARG A 105 6.88 3.50 -7.11
C ARG A 105 6.05 3.05 -5.92
N VAL A 106 5.08 2.21 -6.19
CA VAL A 106 4.23 1.59 -5.16
C VAL A 106 4.38 0.08 -5.25
N ILE A 107 4.70 -0.54 -4.13
CA ILE A 107 4.72 -1.99 -3.97
C ILE A 107 3.72 -2.34 -2.88
N SER A 108 2.62 -2.98 -3.26
CA SER A 108 1.62 -3.47 -2.32
C SER A 108 1.69 -4.99 -2.24
N ARG A 109 1.88 -5.51 -1.04
CA ARG A 109 1.87 -6.94 -0.75
C ARG A 109 0.81 -7.22 0.29
N SER A 110 -0.16 -8.05 -0.05
CA SER A 110 -1.30 -8.29 0.81
C SER A 110 -1.65 -9.76 0.90
N VAL A 111 -2.09 -10.18 2.08
CA VAL A 111 -2.63 -11.50 2.35
C VAL A 111 -3.99 -11.34 3.03
N ALA A 112 -5.00 -11.99 2.53
CA ALA A 112 -6.33 -12.00 3.10
C ALA A 112 -6.76 -13.43 3.43
N GLN A 113 -7.20 -13.64 4.66
CA GLN A 113 -7.61 -14.94 5.20
C GLN A 113 -9.04 -14.88 5.76
N GLY A 114 -9.64 -16.03 6.01
CA GLY A 114 -10.96 -16.15 6.60
C GLY A 114 -12.04 -15.59 5.66
N THR A 115 -12.85 -14.69 6.17
CA THR A 115 -13.89 -13.98 5.41
C THR A 115 -13.54 -12.49 5.25
N SER A 116 -12.27 -12.13 5.47
CA SER A 116 -11.80 -10.77 5.39
C SER A 116 -11.86 -10.21 3.97
N SER A 117 -11.84 -8.89 3.87
CA SER A 117 -11.88 -8.19 2.58
C SER A 117 -10.89 -7.03 2.55
N GLN A 118 -10.31 -6.81 1.40
CA GLN A 118 -9.43 -5.69 1.14
C GLN A 118 -9.81 -5.00 -0.16
N VAL A 119 -9.68 -3.69 -0.19
CA VAL A 119 -9.84 -2.88 -1.40
C VAL A 119 -8.65 -1.93 -1.50
N PHE A 120 -8.00 -1.92 -2.66
CA PHE A 120 -6.87 -1.05 -2.95
C PHE A 120 -7.15 -0.18 -4.18
N TYR A 121 -7.08 1.15 -4.00
CA TYR A 121 -7.27 2.13 -5.05
C TYR A 121 -5.96 2.90 -5.30
N PRO A 122 -5.00 2.36 -6.04
CA PRO A 122 -3.80 3.09 -6.40
C PRO A 122 -4.07 4.00 -7.61
N GLN A 123 -3.86 5.29 -7.43
CA GLN A 123 -3.94 6.27 -8.51
C GLN A 123 -2.56 6.88 -8.76
N MET A 124 -2.15 6.88 -10.02
CA MET A 124 -0.91 7.48 -10.46
C MET A 124 -1.22 8.52 -11.55
N VAL A 125 -0.86 9.77 -11.30
CA VAL A 125 -1.11 10.88 -12.20
C VAL A 125 0.23 11.44 -12.69
N GLY A 126 0.49 11.35 -13.99
CA GLY A 126 1.70 11.87 -14.61
C GLY A 126 1.42 13.16 -15.37
N ASN A 127 1.86 14.28 -14.80
CA ASN A 127 1.62 15.63 -15.36
C ASN A 127 2.83 16.22 -16.09
N ALA A 128 3.95 15.50 -16.15
CA ALA A 128 5.19 15.90 -16.79
C ALA A 128 5.91 14.67 -17.33
N GLN A 129 7.10 14.85 -17.89
CA GLN A 129 8.01 13.74 -18.14
C GLN A 129 8.33 13.09 -16.79
N CYS A 130 7.91 11.86 -16.62
CA CYS A 130 7.97 11.15 -15.33
C CYS A 130 7.89 9.64 -15.53
N PHE A 131 8.18 8.92 -14.45
CA PHE A 131 8.05 7.47 -14.40
C PHE A 131 7.25 7.05 -13.16
N GLY A 132 6.21 6.26 -13.37
CA GLY A 132 5.41 5.68 -12.28
C GLY A 132 5.21 4.19 -12.46
N HIS A 133 5.33 3.45 -11.37
CA HIS A 133 5.15 2.00 -11.35
C HIS A 133 4.35 1.58 -10.12
N VAL A 134 3.27 0.84 -10.34
CA VAL A 134 2.47 0.25 -9.28
C VAL A 134 2.51 -1.27 -9.43
N GLN A 135 2.94 -1.96 -8.38
CA GLN A 135 2.97 -3.40 -8.31
C GLN A 135 2.11 -3.89 -7.15
N CYS A 136 1.12 -4.72 -7.44
CA CYS A 136 0.23 -5.31 -6.45
C CYS A 136 0.38 -6.83 -6.46
N ASP A 137 0.91 -7.40 -5.37
CA ASP A 137 1.03 -8.82 -5.17
C ASP A 137 0.10 -9.22 -4.02
N SER A 138 -0.86 -10.11 -4.31
CA SER A 138 -1.90 -10.47 -3.35
C SER A 138 -2.07 -11.97 -3.26
N ILE A 139 -2.24 -12.47 -2.04
CA ILE A 139 -2.57 -13.88 -1.77
C ILE A 139 -3.93 -13.91 -1.07
N ILE A 140 -4.85 -14.68 -1.65
CA ILE A 140 -6.20 -14.86 -1.12
C ILE A 140 -6.35 -16.29 -0.62
N MET A 141 -6.78 -16.43 0.63
CA MET A 141 -7.03 -17.71 1.28
C MET A 141 -8.49 -17.80 1.74
N ASP A 142 -8.97 -19.02 1.94
CA ASP A 142 -10.33 -19.31 2.44
C ASP A 142 -11.43 -18.64 1.59
N GLN A 143 -12.30 -17.88 2.23
CA GLN A 143 -13.40 -17.13 1.61
C GLN A 143 -13.10 -15.63 1.51
N ALA A 144 -11.84 -15.23 1.67
CA ALA A 144 -11.42 -13.84 1.63
C ALA A 144 -11.52 -13.24 0.22
N ASN A 145 -11.53 -11.91 0.15
CA ASN A 145 -11.63 -11.16 -1.09
C ASN A 145 -10.64 -10.00 -1.10
N ILE A 146 -9.93 -9.83 -2.19
CA ILE A 146 -9.07 -8.67 -2.45
C ILE A 146 -9.46 -8.08 -3.81
N ARG A 147 -9.75 -6.78 -3.82
CA ARG A 147 -10.01 -6.01 -5.04
C ARG A 147 -8.96 -4.93 -5.19
N SER A 148 -8.34 -4.87 -6.36
CA SER A 148 -7.45 -3.78 -6.75
C SER A 148 -8.07 -3.02 -7.92
N ILE A 149 -8.26 -1.72 -7.75
CA ILE A 149 -8.88 -0.85 -8.75
C ILE A 149 -7.89 0.27 -9.07
N PRO A 150 -6.92 0.02 -9.96
CA PRO A 150 -5.92 1.02 -10.32
C PRO A 150 -6.49 2.08 -11.25
N ALA A 151 -5.98 3.31 -11.13
CA ALA A 151 -6.24 4.38 -12.07
C ALA A 151 -4.90 5.01 -12.50
N ILE A 152 -4.67 5.05 -13.79
CA ILE A 152 -3.48 5.65 -14.38
C ILE A 152 -3.94 6.79 -15.29
N THR A 153 -3.44 8.00 -15.01
CA THR A 153 -3.75 9.20 -15.79
C THR A 153 -2.46 9.81 -16.30
N ALA A 154 -2.22 9.74 -17.60
CA ALA A 154 -1.08 10.37 -18.27
C ALA A 154 -1.53 11.66 -18.94
N ASN A 155 -1.22 12.79 -18.34
CA ASN A 155 -1.52 14.12 -18.87
C ASN A 155 -0.37 14.69 -19.71
N SER A 156 0.75 13.97 -19.78
CA SER A 156 1.90 14.28 -20.63
C SER A 156 2.22 13.10 -21.53
N THR A 157 2.58 13.35 -22.78
CA THR A 157 3.01 12.30 -23.71
C THR A 157 4.34 11.65 -23.29
N GLU A 158 5.09 12.28 -22.41
CA GLU A 158 6.35 11.79 -21.87
C GLU A 158 6.20 11.11 -20.49
N ALA A 159 4.99 10.94 -20.01
CA ALA A 159 4.71 10.17 -18.81
C ALA A 159 4.70 8.68 -19.12
N GLN A 160 5.50 7.91 -18.37
CA GLN A 160 5.54 6.45 -18.43
C GLN A 160 4.96 5.89 -17.12
N LEU A 161 3.78 5.32 -17.22
CA LEU A 161 3.06 4.79 -16.06
C LEU A 161 2.73 3.33 -16.30
N ILE A 162 3.16 2.46 -15.38
CA ILE A 162 3.02 1.01 -15.49
C ILE A 162 2.27 0.48 -14.26
N HIS A 163 1.30 -0.38 -14.49
CA HIS A 163 0.64 -1.13 -13.42
C HIS A 163 0.80 -2.64 -13.67
N GLU A 164 1.25 -3.35 -12.64
CA GLU A 164 1.38 -4.79 -12.63
C GLU A 164 0.63 -5.37 -11.43
N ALA A 165 -0.08 -6.47 -11.64
CA ALA A 165 -0.81 -7.15 -10.57
C ALA A 165 -0.63 -8.66 -10.69
N ALA A 166 -0.35 -9.31 -9.56
CA ALA A 166 -0.35 -10.74 -9.42
C ALA A 166 -1.26 -11.12 -8.25
N ILE A 167 -2.30 -11.90 -8.51
CA ILE A 167 -3.23 -12.38 -7.49
C ILE A 167 -3.19 -13.90 -7.49
N GLY A 168 -2.76 -14.47 -6.37
CA GLY A 168 -2.76 -15.91 -6.13
C GLY A 168 -3.86 -16.29 -5.15
N LYS A 169 -4.50 -17.44 -5.39
CA LYS A 169 -5.41 -18.05 -4.44
C LYS A 169 -4.80 -19.35 -3.93
N ILE A 170 -4.62 -19.46 -2.61
CA ILE A 170 -4.04 -20.64 -1.99
C ILE A 170 -5.15 -21.42 -1.30
N ALA A 171 -5.30 -22.70 -1.69
CA ALA A 171 -6.12 -23.65 -0.97
C ALA A 171 -5.33 -24.22 0.22
N GLY A 172 -6.04 -24.65 1.27
CA GLY A 172 -5.42 -25.18 2.49
C GLY A 172 -4.45 -26.34 2.25
N ASP A 173 -4.70 -27.18 1.27
CA ASP A 173 -3.81 -28.27 0.87
C ASP A 173 -2.50 -27.78 0.24
N GLN A 174 -2.51 -26.65 -0.45
CA GLN A 174 -1.31 -26.02 -1.01
C GLN A 174 -0.46 -25.41 0.08
N LEU A 175 -1.07 -24.78 1.10
CA LEU A 175 -0.37 -24.26 2.27
C LEU A 175 0.34 -25.41 3.00
N LEU A 176 -0.36 -26.49 3.29
CA LEU A 176 0.20 -27.68 3.92
C LEU A 176 1.38 -28.26 3.11
N LYS A 177 1.30 -28.25 1.80
CA LYS A 177 2.38 -28.71 0.94
C LYS A 177 3.62 -27.81 1.03
N LEU A 178 3.45 -26.50 1.11
CA LEU A 178 4.56 -25.56 1.30
C LEU A 178 5.23 -25.75 2.67
N GLU A 179 4.45 -25.98 3.72
CA GLU A 179 4.95 -26.31 5.05
C GLU A 179 5.75 -27.61 5.07
N THR A 180 5.29 -28.64 4.36
CA THR A 180 6.03 -29.92 4.25
C THR A 180 7.34 -29.80 3.50
N LEU A 181 7.54 -28.74 2.71
CA LEU A 181 8.81 -28.41 2.06
C LEU A 181 9.77 -27.65 2.96
N GLY A 182 9.43 -27.47 4.25
CA GLY A 182 10.29 -26.84 5.26
C GLY A 182 10.07 -25.35 5.44
N LEU A 183 8.97 -24.82 4.87
CA LEU A 183 8.54 -23.45 5.13
C LEU A 183 7.67 -23.40 6.38
N THR A 184 7.80 -22.34 7.18
CA THR A 184 6.85 -22.06 8.24
C THR A 184 5.53 -21.58 7.65
N GLU A 185 4.44 -21.61 8.44
CA GLU A 185 3.15 -21.09 8.00
C GLU A 185 3.28 -19.62 7.56
N GLU A 186 4.03 -18.83 8.30
CA GLU A 186 4.31 -17.43 7.96
C GLU A 186 5.09 -17.27 6.65
N GLU A 187 6.10 -18.11 6.44
CA GLU A 187 6.89 -18.10 5.19
C GLU A 187 6.11 -18.63 3.98
N ALA A 188 5.15 -19.51 4.18
CA ALA A 188 4.30 -20.02 3.12
C ALA A 188 3.22 -19.01 2.70
N GLU A 189 2.85 -18.08 3.61
CA GLU A 189 1.89 -17.01 3.36
C GLU A 189 2.54 -15.72 2.84
N ASP A 190 3.83 -15.55 3.01
CA ASP A 190 4.61 -14.44 2.44
C ASP A 190 4.92 -14.65 0.96
#